data_2ab09fc97fab7be0d86ece357a0984aa
#
_entry.id   2ab09fc97fab7be0d86ece357a0984aa
#
_cell.length_a   1.000
_cell.length_b   1.000
_cell.length_c   1.000
_cell.angle_alpha   90.00
_cell.angle_beta   90.00
_cell.angle_gamma   90.00
#
_symmetry.space_group_name_H-M   'P 1'
#
loop_
_entity.id
_entity.type
_entity.pdbx_description
1 polymer ?
#
loop_
_entity_poly.entity_id
_entity_poly.type
_entity_poly.pdbx_seq_one_letter_code
_entity_poly.pdbx_strand_id
1 'polypeptide(L)'
;LAQNNSKELKDIYDFDYTYKLKMTSNKEDIQFDYFLKTDAEYFGFALPMMGKDQQGMNMFTVMDNENLVTAMFMEVMGKKVVQKTKIKPSDFDADNNASDFTIKEIGSKTILGYKCQGFIMENKDSEITYYITDEAPISFNKIWDTGKNKMPKGFNPSWMKKYSDGLMMEMHYVDKKKSKNNMTMTCIALEKTDFSITPSNYGSMLGGVFGS
;
A
#
# COMPACT_ATOMS: atom_id res chain seq x y z
N LEU A 1 -23.83 -7.06 -28.30
CA LEU A 1 -23.98 -6.03 -27.28
C LEU A 1 -22.89 -6.26 -26.24
N ALA A 2 -21.74 -5.56 -26.37
CA ALA A 2 -20.69 -5.58 -25.35
C ALA A 2 -21.23 -4.84 -24.13
N GLN A 3 -21.44 -5.55 -23.03
CA GLN A 3 -21.66 -4.95 -21.73
C GLN A 3 -20.41 -4.16 -21.34
N ASN A 4 -20.57 -2.87 -21.32
CA ASN A 4 -19.58 -1.92 -20.87
C ASN A 4 -19.50 -2.03 -19.33
N ASN A 5 -18.79 -3.03 -18.81
CA ASN A 5 -18.50 -3.15 -17.40
C ASN A 5 -17.46 -2.08 -17.00
N SER A 6 -17.87 -0.82 -17.03
CA SER A 6 -17.18 0.23 -16.29
C SER A 6 -17.47 -0.06 -14.81
N LYS A 7 -16.53 -0.68 -14.11
CA LYS A 7 -16.65 -0.88 -12.68
C LYS A 7 -16.71 0.49 -12.04
N GLU A 8 -17.77 0.71 -11.30
CA GLU A 8 -18.06 1.98 -10.64
C GLU A 8 -17.33 2.06 -9.30
N LEU A 9 -17.11 3.27 -8.84
CA LEU A 9 -16.63 3.49 -7.49
C LEU A 9 -17.73 3.13 -6.49
N LYS A 10 -17.35 2.77 -5.27
CA LYS A 10 -18.31 2.64 -4.17
C LYS A 10 -18.97 3.99 -3.89
N ASP A 11 -20.15 3.98 -3.31
CA ASP A 11 -20.85 5.20 -2.90
C ASP A 11 -20.05 5.98 -1.86
N ILE A 12 -19.35 5.25 -1.00
CA ILE A 12 -18.49 5.79 0.04
C ILE A 12 -17.29 4.86 0.29
N TYR A 13 -16.13 5.43 0.52
CA TYR A 13 -14.96 4.77 1.07
C TYR A 13 -14.74 5.29 2.48
N ASP A 14 -14.92 4.45 3.47
CA ASP A 14 -14.70 4.75 4.89
C ASP A 14 -13.51 3.96 5.42
N PHE A 15 -12.80 4.50 6.41
CA PHE A 15 -11.56 3.95 6.92
C PHE A 15 -11.57 3.94 8.45
N ASP A 16 -11.06 2.85 9.03
CA ASP A 16 -11.04 2.62 10.49
C ASP A 16 -9.71 2.97 11.14
N TYR A 17 -8.62 2.89 10.34
CA TYR A 17 -7.26 3.06 10.84
C TYR A 17 -6.41 3.87 9.89
N THR A 18 -5.52 4.68 10.48
CA THR A 18 -4.39 5.29 9.78
C THR A 18 -3.12 4.53 10.16
N TYR A 19 -2.44 4.01 9.15
CA TYR A 19 -1.19 3.28 9.25
C TYR A 19 -0.08 4.14 8.66
N LYS A 20 0.75 4.71 9.55
CA LYS A 20 1.79 5.67 9.16
C LYS A 20 3.13 4.96 9.06
N LEU A 21 3.71 4.99 7.87
CA LEU A 21 5.03 4.43 7.58
C LEU A 21 6.03 5.54 7.33
N LYS A 22 7.20 5.41 7.95
CA LYS A 22 8.38 6.22 7.62
C LYS A 22 9.35 5.39 6.82
N MET A 23 9.66 5.83 5.62
CA MET A 23 10.72 5.28 4.79
C MET A 23 11.98 6.13 4.96
N THR A 24 13.08 5.47 5.28
CA THR A 24 14.41 6.07 5.36
C THR A 24 15.30 5.46 4.31
N SER A 25 15.87 6.28 3.46
CA SER A 25 16.90 5.90 2.47
C SER A 25 18.14 6.77 2.67
N ASN A 26 19.23 6.48 1.95
CA ASN A 26 20.50 7.23 2.09
C ASN A 26 20.38 8.76 1.89
N LYS A 27 19.27 9.25 1.39
CA LYS A 27 19.13 10.66 1.01
C LYS A 27 17.98 11.38 1.67
N GLU A 28 16.91 10.67 2.03
CA GLU A 28 15.68 11.32 2.47
C GLU A 28 14.85 10.39 3.38
N ASP A 29 14.13 11.02 4.29
CA ASP A 29 13.04 10.41 5.05
C ASP A 29 11.72 10.84 4.42
N ILE A 30 10.87 9.86 4.10
CA ILE A 30 9.54 10.10 3.55
C ILE A 30 8.51 9.41 4.44
N GLN A 31 7.44 10.10 4.78
CA GLN A 31 6.31 9.53 5.49
C GLN A 31 5.18 9.22 4.51
N PHE A 32 4.58 8.04 4.66
CA PHE A 32 3.40 7.60 3.93
C PHE A 32 2.27 7.34 4.92
N ASP A 33 1.12 7.94 4.69
CA ASP A 33 -0.07 7.71 5.49
C ASP A 33 -1.04 6.82 4.69
N TYR A 34 -1.21 5.58 5.14
CA TYR A 34 -2.19 4.65 4.61
C TYR A 34 -3.46 4.67 5.46
N PHE A 35 -4.59 4.65 4.79
CA PHE A 35 -5.92 4.59 5.39
C PHE A 35 -6.51 3.22 5.09
N LEU A 36 -6.83 2.48 6.15
CA LEU A 36 -7.22 1.09 6.07
C LEU A 36 -8.64 0.91 6.60
N LYS A 37 -9.37 -0.04 6.01
CA LYS A 37 -10.70 -0.47 6.45
C LYS A 37 -10.64 -1.93 6.85
N THR A 38 -11.20 -2.26 8.03
CA THR A 38 -11.33 -3.65 8.48
C THR A 38 -12.15 -4.46 7.49
N ASP A 39 -11.62 -5.62 7.09
CA ASP A 39 -12.27 -6.58 6.18
C ASP A 39 -12.63 -6.05 4.78
N ALA A 40 -12.06 -4.92 4.36
CA ALA A 40 -12.24 -4.39 3.01
C ALA A 40 -11.08 -4.77 2.09
N GLU A 41 -11.37 -4.84 0.79
CA GLU A 41 -10.39 -5.03 -0.27
C GLU A 41 -9.98 -3.70 -0.93
N TYR A 42 -10.10 -2.60 -0.20
CA TYR A 42 -9.62 -1.30 -0.62
C TYR A 42 -8.82 -0.62 0.48
N PHE A 43 -7.98 0.28 0.09
CA PHE A 43 -7.25 1.17 0.99
C PHE A 43 -7.05 2.54 0.34
N GLY A 44 -6.82 3.54 1.19
CA GLY A 44 -6.45 4.87 0.74
C GLY A 44 -5.02 5.21 1.12
N PHE A 45 -4.44 6.18 0.44
CA PHE A 45 -3.19 6.76 0.85
C PHE A 45 -3.07 8.23 0.44
N ALA A 46 -2.39 8.99 1.28
CA ALA A 46 -1.95 10.34 1.01
C ALA A 46 -0.42 10.33 0.89
N LEU A 47 0.09 10.80 -0.23
CA LEU A 47 1.52 11.00 -0.39
C LEU A 47 1.88 12.41 0.10
N PRO A 48 3.01 12.56 0.81
CA PRO A 48 3.50 13.90 1.12
C PRO A 48 3.80 14.62 -0.19
N MET A 49 3.24 15.81 -0.34
CA MET A 49 3.44 16.64 -1.51
C MET A 49 4.90 17.12 -1.52
N MET A 50 5.70 16.56 -2.40
CA MET A 50 7.09 16.98 -2.60
C MET A 50 7.15 18.18 -3.55
N GLY A 51 7.57 19.34 -3.03
CA GLY A 51 7.89 20.54 -3.83
C GLY A 51 7.15 21.80 -3.38
N LYS A 52 7.87 22.93 -3.52
CA LYS A 52 7.38 24.26 -3.14
C LYS A 52 6.24 24.80 -4.02
N ASP A 53 5.97 24.16 -5.14
CA ASP A 53 5.04 24.66 -6.17
C ASP A 53 3.63 24.06 -6.10
N GLN A 54 3.35 23.25 -5.08
CA GLN A 54 2.05 22.59 -4.93
C GLN A 54 1.21 23.09 -3.75
N GLN A 55 1.40 24.36 -3.38
CA GLN A 55 0.52 25.00 -2.41
C GLN A 55 -0.94 25.01 -2.91
N GLY A 56 -1.79 24.23 -2.23
CA GLY A 56 -3.24 24.21 -2.50
C GLY A 56 -3.77 22.98 -3.24
N MET A 57 -2.96 21.96 -3.50
CA MET A 57 -3.44 20.71 -4.08
C MET A 57 -3.48 19.61 -3.01
N ASN A 58 -4.67 19.27 -2.54
CA ASN A 58 -4.89 18.10 -1.69
C ASN A 58 -5.17 16.90 -2.58
N MET A 59 -4.39 15.83 -2.44
CA MET A 59 -4.55 14.63 -3.23
C MET A 59 -4.67 13.41 -2.30
N PHE A 60 -5.71 12.61 -2.54
CA PHE A 60 -5.94 11.35 -1.84
C PHE A 60 -6.25 10.26 -2.86
N THR A 61 -5.58 9.12 -2.77
CA THR A 61 -5.77 8.02 -3.70
C THR A 61 -6.40 6.84 -2.99
N VAL A 62 -7.41 6.24 -3.60
CA VAL A 62 -8.01 4.97 -3.19
C VAL A 62 -7.66 3.91 -4.22
N MET A 63 -7.13 2.78 -3.76
CA MET A 63 -7.02 1.55 -4.55
C MET A 63 -8.12 0.59 -4.14
N ASP A 64 -9.04 0.33 -5.05
CA ASP A 64 -10.16 -0.58 -4.85
C ASP A 64 -9.91 -1.87 -5.64
N ASN A 65 -9.44 -2.90 -4.94
CA ASN A 65 -9.11 -4.19 -5.55
C ASN A 65 -10.36 -5.03 -5.82
N GLU A 66 -11.47 -4.77 -5.12
CA GLU A 66 -12.75 -5.42 -5.39
C GLU A 66 -13.32 -4.97 -6.75
N ASN A 67 -13.31 -3.65 -7.00
CA ASN A 67 -13.80 -3.06 -8.24
C ASN A 67 -12.71 -2.89 -9.32
N LEU A 68 -11.46 -3.24 -9.02
CA LEU A 68 -10.30 -3.11 -9.91
C LEU A 68 -10.16 -1.69 -10.48
N VAL A 69 -10.22 -0.70 -9.60
CA VAL A 69 -10.11 0.71 -9.95
C VAL A 69 -9.23 1.45 -8.95
N THR A 70 -8.42 2.35 -9.46
CA THR A 70 -7.73 3.38 -8.68
C THR A 70 -8.45 4.69 -8.87
N ALA A 71 -8.83 5.36 -7.78
CA ALA A 71 -9.47 6.66 -7.79
C ALA A 71 -8.57 7.69 -7.13
N MET A 72 -8.19 8.71 -7.86
CA MET A 72 -7.40 9.82 -7.36
C MET A 72 -8.34 11.03 -7.15
N PHE A 73 -8.54 11.40 -5.91
CA PHE A 73 -9.36 12.53 -5.48
C PHE A 73 -8.48 13.74 -5.27
N MET A 74 -8.82 14.85 -5.91
CA MET A 74 -8.03 16.07 -5.89
C MET A 74 -8.93 17.29 -5.65
N GLU A 75 -8.37 18.31 -5.04
CA GLU A 75 -8.96 19.64 -4.99
C GLU A 75 -8.00 20.60 -5.71
N VAL A 76 -8.46 21.16 -6.82
CA VAL A 76 -7.69 22.05 -7.67
C VAL A 76 -8.47 23.37 -7.81
N MET A 77 -7.91 24.48 -7.35
CA MET A 77 -8.54 25.80 -7.39
C MET A 77 -9.97 25.81 -6.80
N GLY A 78 -10.16 25.10 -5.68
CA GLY A 78 -11.45 24.98 -5.01
C GLY A 78 -12.46 24.04 -5.68
N LYS A 79 -12.09 23.38 -6.78
CA LYS A 79 -12.90 22.38 -7.45
C LYS A 79 -12.45 20.96 -7.05
N LYS A 80 -13.40 20.16 -6.62
CA LYS A 80 -13.17 18.74 -6.29
C LYS A 80 -13.35 17.91 -7.55
N VAL A 81 -12.30 17.16 -7.92
CA VAL A 81 -12.29 16.29 -9.11
C VAL A 81 -11.76 14.91 -8.76
N VAL A 82 -12.27 13.88 -9.43
CA VAL A 82 -11.78 12.51 -9.33
C VAL A 82 -11.33 11.99 -10.67
N GLN A 83 -10.15 11.40 -10.69
CA GLN A 83 -9.63 10.66 -11.84
C GLN A 83 -9.67 9.17 -11.54
N LYS A 84 -10.29 8.42 -12.43
CA LYS A 84 -10.40 6.94 -12.33
C LYS A 84 -9.45 6.28 -13.32
N THR A 85 -8.74 5.24 -12.84
CA THR A 85 -7.88 4.40 -13.68
C THR A 85 -8.19 2.93 -13.40
N LYS A 86 -8.43 2.14 -14.44
CA LYS A 86 -8.64 0.69 -14.28
C LYS A 86 -7.34 0.02 -13.83
N ILE A 87 -7.44 -0.82 -12.82
CA ILE A 87 -6.35 -1.72 -12.43
C ILE A 87 -6.41 -2.94 -13.35
N LYS A 88 -5.33 -3.21 -14.07
CA LYS A 88 -5.20 -4.43 -14.86
C LYS A 88 -4.57 -5.51 -13.97
N PRO A 89 -5.06 -6.75 -14.01
CA PRO A 89 -4.42 -7.85 -13.27
C PRO A 89 -2.94 -8.03 -13.60
N SER A 90 -2.51 -7.67 -14.82
CA SER A 90 -1.11 -7.68 -15.26
C SER A 90 -0.25 -6.63 -14.55
N ASP A 91 -0.83 -5.58 -13.99
CA ASP A 91 -0.09 -4.54 -13.26
C ASP A 91 0.49 -5.08 -11.94
N PHE A 92 -0.02 -6.23 -11.48
CA PHE A 92 0.47 -6.96 -10.30
C PHE A 92 1.31 -8.19 -10.66
N ASP A 93 1.53 -8.48 -11.94
CA ASP A 93 2.49 -9.50 -12.36
C ASP A 93 3.89 -8.95 -12.06
N ALA A 94 4.38 -9.23 -10.84
CA ALA A 94 5.78 -9.05 -10.54
C ALA A 94 6.59 -9.78 -11.61
N ASP A 95 7.58 -9.10 -12.17
CA ASP A 95 8.54 -9.67 -13.11
C ASP A 95 8.89 -11.09 -12.70
N ASN A 96 8.71 -12.04 -13.62
CA ASN A 96 8.93 -13.48 -13.42
C ASN A 96 10.38 -13.87 -13.07
N ASN A 97 11.20 -12.94 -12.66
CA ASN A 97 12.49 -13.15 -12.00
C ASN A 97 12.26 -13.45 -10.49
N ALA A 98 11.41 -14.45 -10.23
CA ALA A 98 11.36 -15.09 -8.93
C ALA A 98 12.72 -15.79 -8.73
N SER A 99 13.73 -15.01 -8.38
CA SER A 99 15.00 -15.48 -7.90
C SER A 99 14.73 -16.32 -6.65
N ASP A 100 15.43 -17.45 -6.54
CA ASP A 100 15.30 -18.38 -5.42
C ASP A 100 15.62 -17.63 -4.11
N PHE A 101 14.59 -17.22 -3.40
CA PHE A 101 14.73 -16.66 -2.06
C PHE A 101 14.80 -17.77 -1.03
N THR A 102 15.75 -17.68 -0.12
CA THR A 102 15.71 -18.42 1.12
C THR A 102 15.02 -17.57 2.18
N ILE A 103 14.26 -18.23 3.06
CA ILE A 103 13.54 -17.56 4.13
C ILE A 103 13.94 -18.18 5.45
N LYS A 104 14.24 -17.31 6.41
CA LYS A 104 14.66 -17.69 7.76
C LYS A 104 13.86 -16.87 8.76
N GLU A 105 13.29 -17.56 9.74
CA GLU A 105 12.74 -16.94 10.93
C GLU A 105 13.88 -16.46 11.84
N ILE A 106 13.77 -15.24 12.35
CA ILE A 106 14.70 -14.65 13.31
C ILE A 106 13.95 -14.25 14.58
N GLY A 107 14.65 -13.75 15.60
CA GLY A 107 14.05 -13.34 16.87
C GLY A 107 12.93 -12.31 16.71
N SER A 108 12.08 -12.22 17.71
CA SER A 108 11.01 -11.23 17.78
C SER A 108 11.47 -9.96 18.49
N LYS A 109 10.79 -8.84 18.20
CA LYS A 109 10.91 -7.58 18.93
C LYS A 109 9.56 -6.90 19.09
N THR A 110 9.49 -5.92 19.96
CA THR A 110 8.27 -5.12 20.18
C THR A 110 8.39 -3.79 19.43
N ILE A 111 7.36 -3.45 18.65
CA ILE A 111 7.26 -2.19 17.94
C ILE A 111 5.88 -1.59 18.24
N LEU A 112 5.81 -0.36 18.72
CA LEU A 112 4.56 0.32 19.12
C LEU A 112 3.68 -0.53 20.07
N GLY A 113 4.29 -1.33 20.94
CA GLY A 113 3.58 -2.20 21.87
C GLY A 113 3.16 -3.56 21.31
N TYR A 114 3.29 -3.79 20.00
CA TYR A 114 2.98 -5.07 19.35
C TYR A 114 4.21 -5.97 19.30
N LYS A 115 4.04 -7.25 19.65
CA LYS A 115 5.08 -8.26 19.45
C LYS A 115 5.15 -8.58 17.95
N CYS A 116 6.33 -8.41 17.36
CA CYS A 116 6.58 -8.65 15.96
C CYS A 116 7.56 -9.79 15.77
N GLN A 117 7.20 -10.75 14.94
CA GLN A 117 8.10 -11.84 14.53
C GLN A 117 8.95 -11.38 13.37
N GLY A 118 10.26 -11.64 13.44
CA GLY A 118 11.21 -11.29 12.40
C GLY A 118 11.44 -12.42 11.40
N PHE A 119 11.65 -12.04 10.14
CA PHE A 119 11.98 -12.92 9.03
C PHE A 119 13.04 -12.28 8.14
N ILE A 120 13.93 -13.08 7.60
CA ILE A 120 14.87 -12.67 6.56
C ILE A 120 14.53 -13.43 5.29
N MET A 121 14.30 -12.70 4.21
CA MET A 121 14.25 -13.22 2.84
C MET A 121 15.53 -12.82 2.13
N GLU A 122 16.26 -13.78 1.62
CA GLU A 122 17.57 -13.54 1.04
C GLU A 122 17.75 -14.28 -0.28
N ASN A 123 18.38 -13.60 -1.23
CA ASN A 123 18.91 -14.20 -2.45
C ASN A 123 20.33 -13.67 -2.72
N LYS A 124 20.88 -13.98 -3.90
CA LYS A 124 22.23 -13.54 -4.29
C LYS A 124 22.39 -12.00 -4.39
N ASP A 125 21.30 -11.29 -4.66
CA ASP A 125 21.31 -9.88 -5.00
C ASP A 125 20.76 -8.98 -3.89
N SER A 126 19.91 -9.52 -3.01
CA SER A 126 19.23 -8.73 -1.98
C SER A 126 18.96 -9.54 -0.70
N GLU A 127 18.79 -8.80 0.37
CA GLU A 127 18.30 -9.29 1.65
C GLU A 127 17.19 -8.37 2.15
N ILE A 128 16.08 -8.95 2.59
CA ILE A 128 14.94 -8.20 3.12
C ILE A 128 14.61 -8.77 4.50
N THR A 129 14.69 -7.93 5.52
CA THR A 129 14.24 -8.27 6.86
C THR A 129 12.86 -7.68 7.10
N TYR A 130 11.92 -8.49 7.55
CA TYR A 130 10.57 -8.09 7.95
C TYR A 130 10.32 -8.34 9.42
N TYR A 131 9.61 -7.42 10.06
CA TYR A 131 8.98 -7.64 11.36
C TYR A 131 7.48 -7.46 11.22
N ILE A 132 6.74 -8.54 11.49
CA ILE A 132 5.30 -8.64 11.25
C ILE A 132 4.61 -8.99 12.56
N THR A 133 3.49 -8.35 12.85
CA THR A 133 2.63 -8.67 14.00
C THR A 133 1.30 -9.23 13.54
N ASP A 134 0.77 -10.20 14.28
CA ASP A 134 -0.60 -10.70 14.17
C ASP A 134 -1.51 -10.16 15.29
N GLU A 135 -0.95 -9.33 16.19
CA GLU A 135 -1.68 -8.71 17.30
C GLU A 135 -2.37 -7.39 16.92
N ALA A 136 -2.05 -6.82 15.75
CA ALA A 136 -2.65 -5.57 15.32
C ALA A 136 -4.14 -5.76 14.99
N PRO A 137 -4.98 -4.75 15.26
CA PRO A 137 -6.42 -4.84 15.01
C PRO A 137 -6.78 -4.81 13.52
N ILE A 138 -5.81 -4.59 12.65
CA ILE A 138 -5.98 -4.51 11.20
C ILE A 138 -4.81 -5.18 10.49
N SER A 139 -5.08 -5.70 9.29
CA SER A 139 -4.10 -6.31 8.39
C SER A 139 -3.98 -5.48 7.11
N PHE A 140 -2.77 -5.43 6.56
CA PHE A 140 -2.52 -4.81 5.26
C PHE A 140 -2.26 -5.84 4.15
N ASN A 141 -2.04 -7.11 4.51
CA ASN A 141 -1.63 -8.14 3.56
C ASN A 141 -2.75 -8.59 2.62
N LYS A 142 -4.02 -8.57 3.06
CA LYS A 142 -5.18 -8.88 2.19
C LYS A 142 -5.27 -7.98 0.96
N ILE A 143 -4.69 -6.80 1.02
CA ILE A 143 -4.69 -5.81 -0.06
C ILE A 143 -3.75 -6.23 -1.18
N TRP A 144 -2.69 -6.98 -0.84
CA TRP A 144 -1.70 -7.48 -1.80
C TRP A 144 -2.03 -8.90 -2.30
N ASP A 145 -2.96 -9.59 -1.65
CA ASP A 145 -3.43 -10.92 -2.07
C ASP A 145 -4.50 -10.79 -3.15
N THR A 146 -4.09 -10.42 -4.33
CA THR A 146 -4.97 -10.38 -5.51
C THR A 146 -5.29 -11.77 -6.09
N GLY A 147 -5.03 -12.85 -5.33
CA GLY A 147 -5.31 -14.25 -5.73
C GLY A 147 -4.49 -14.77 -6.89
N LYS A 148 -3.59 -13.97 -7.46
CA LYS A 148 -2.73 -14.32 -8.60
C LYS A 148 -1.24 -14.17 -8.35
N ASN A 149 -0.84 -13.74 -7.16
CA ASN A 149 0.57 -13.64 -6.82
C ASN A 149 1.17 -15.04 -6.75
N LYS A 150 1.83 -15.41 -7.84
CA LYS A 150 2.67 -16.60 -7.86
C LYS A 150 3.82 -16.37 -6.90
N MET A 151 3.74 -17.02 -5.75
CA MET A 151 4.84 -17.06 -4.79
C MET A 151 6.13 -17.51 -5.48
N PRO A 152 7.29 -16.94 -5.13
CA PRO A 152 8.57 -17.42 -5.63
C PRO A 152 8.73 -18.92 -5.43
N LYS A 153 9.31 -19.64 -6.41
CA LYS A 153 9.65 -21.06 -6.26
C LYS A 153 10.55 -21.22 -5.03
N GLY A 154 10.23 -22.19 -4.18
CA GLY A 154 10.95 -22.43 -2.92
C GLY A 154 10.34 -21.73 -1.70
N PHE A 155 9.37 -20.91 -1.90
CA PHE A 155 8.62 -20.27 -0.84
C PHE A 155 7.70 -21.30 -0.15
N ASN A 156 7.88 -21.56 1.14
CA ASN A 156 7.00 -22.44 1.89
C ASN A 156 5.77 -21.64 2.37
N PRO A 157 4.59 -21.82 1.77
CA PRO A 157 3.42 -21.04 2.13
C PRO A 157 2.90 -21.32 3.55
N SER A 158 3.35 -22.37 4.21
CA SER A 158 2.83 -22.76 5.53
C SER A 158 3.14 -21.75 6.64
N TRP A 159 4.30 -21.11 6.61
CA TRP A 159 4.65 -20.09 7.59
C TRP A 159 3.99 -18.73 7.27
N MET A 160 3.82 -18.42 5.96
CA MET A 160 3.08 -17.21 5.56
C MET A 160 1.62 -17.27 5.94
N LYS A 161 1.01 -18.47 5.95
CA LYS A 161 -0.37 -18.62 6.41
C LYS A 161 -0.58 -18.10 7.83
N LYS A 162 0.41 -18.28 8.70
CA LYS A 162 0.37 -17.78 10.08
C LYS A 162 0.40 -16.25 10.14
N TYR A 163 1.09 -15.60 9.19
CA TYR A 163 1.28 -14.14 9.17
C TYR A 163 0.61 -13.45 7.98
N SER A 164 -0.16 -14.20 7.18
CA SER A 164 -0.86 -13.66 6.01
C SER A 164 -1.87 -12.56 6.36
N ASP A 165 -2.40 -12.60 7.58
CA ASP A 165 -3.29 -11.59 8.12
C ASP A 165 -2.55 -10.59 9.04
N GLY A 166 -1.22 -10.62 9.05
CA GLY A 166 -0.40 -9.75 9.86
C GLY A 166 -0.24 -8.35 9.29
N LEU A 167 0.30 -7.46 10.12
CA LEU A 167 0.69 -6.12 9.74
C LEU A 167 2.21 -6.01 9.79
N MET A 168 2.83 -5.54 8.71
CA MET A 168 4.25 -5.25 8.67
C MET A 168 4.53 -4.00 9.49
N MET A 169 5.37 -4.13 10.52
CA MET A 169 5.74 -3.03 11.40
C MET A 169 7.11 -2.45 11.05
N GLU A 170 7.98 -3.24 10.43
CA GLU A 170 9.30 -2.78 9.98
C GLU A 170 9.80 -3.64 8.84
N MET A 171 10.52 -3.03 7.91
CA MET A 171 11.19 -3.68 6.80
C MET A 171 12.55 -3.02 6.58
N HIS A 172 13.58 -3.85 6.36
CA HIS A 172 14.91 -3.42 5.92
C HIS A 172 15.24 -4.10 4.60
N TYR A 173 15.48 -3.31 3.59
CA TYR A 173 15.95 -3.78 2.29
C TYR A 173 17.43 -3.46 2.12
N VAL A 174 18.21 -4.48 1.81
CA VAL A 174 19.64 -4.37 1.52
C VAL A 174 19.92 -4.85 0.10
N ASP A 175 20.36 -3.96 -0.74
CA ASP A 175 20.89 -4.28 -2.07
C ASP A 175 22.38 -4.63 -1.92
N LYS A 176 22.72 -5.91 -2.12
CA LYS A 176 24.09 -6.41 -1.95
C LYS A 176 25.07 -5.86 -2.99
N LYS A 177 24.57 -5.30 -4.09
CA LYS A 177 25.37 -4.73 -5.17
C LYS A 177 25.52 -3.21 -5.06
N LYS A 178 24.47 -2.53 -4.56
CA LYS A 178 24.41 -1.06 -4.53
C LYS A 178 23.83 -0.57 -3.22
N SER A 179 24.66 -0.37 -2.21
CA SER A 179 24.24 0.08 -0.88
C SER A 179 23.43 1.38 -0.86
N LYS A 180 23.54 2.21 -1.91
CA LYS A 180 22.72 3.41 -2.08
C LYS A 180 21.23 3.12 -2.28
N ASN A 181 20.87 1.87 -2.61
CA ASN A 181 19.50 1.42 -2.75
C ASN A 181 18.92 0.86 -1.43
N ASN A 182 19.73 0.79 -0.37
CA ASN A 182 19.27 0.33 0.93
C ASN A 182 18.17 1.24 1.46
N MET A 183 17.16 0.63 2.07
CA MET A 183 15.97 1.32 2.54
C MET A 183 15.46 0.65 3.82
N THR A 184 14.97 1.46 4.74
CA THR A 184 14.22 1.01 5.91
C THR A 184 12.83 1.61 5.88
N MET A 185 11.82 0.82 6.22
CA MET A 185 10.46 1.26 6.38
C MET A 185 9.98 0.86 7.78
N THR A 186 9.45 1.81 8.53
CA THR A 186 9.04 1.58 9.92
C THR A 186 7.65 2.16 10.15
N CYS A 187 6.78 1.37 10.75
CA CYS A 187 5.52 1.89 11.25
C CYS A 187 5.78 2.81 12.44
N ILE A 188 5.44 4.07 12.30
CA ILE A 188 5.63 5.10 13.34
C ILE A 188 4.36 5.38 14.12
N ALA A 189 3.19 5.04 13.57
CA ALA A 189 1.91 5.12 14.26
C ALA A 189 0.88 4.20 13.60
N LEU A 190 0.01 3.62 14.42
CA LEU A 190 -1.21 2.92 14.02
C LEU A 190 -2.34 3.46 14.88
N GLU A 191 -3.23 4.24 14.28
CA GLU A 191 -4.23 5.02 14.98
C GLU A 191 -5.63 4.71 14.45
N LYS A 192 -6.62 4.63 15.35
CA LYS A 192 -8.01 4.63 14.91
C LYS A 192 -8.33 5.94 14.21
N THR A 193 -9.07 5.87 13.12
CA THR A 193 -9.55 7.03 12.38
C THR A 193 -11.02 6.87 12.05
N ASP A 194 -11.69 8.00 11.87
CA ASP A 194 -13.04 8.06 11.31
C ASP A 194 -12.99 9.02 10.13
N PHE A 195 -12.49 8.48 9.02
CA PHE A 195 -12.32 9.22 7.78
C PHE A 195 -13.09 8.55 6.67
N SER A 196 -13.76 9.33 5.85
CA SER A 196 -14.46 8.83 4.68
C SER A 196 -14.37 9.79 3.50
N ILE A 197 -14.51 9.24 2.29
CA ILE A 197 -14.59 9.99 1.06
C ILE A 197 -15.79 9.51 0.25
N THR A 198 -16.61 10.47 -0.20
CA THR A 198 -17.80 10.22 -0.99
C THR A 198 -17.53 10.64 -2.44
N PRO A 199 -17.35 9.69 -3.37
CA PRO A 199 -16.99 9.99 -4.76
C PRO A 199 -17.95 10.93 -5.48
N SER A 200 -19.26 10.88 -5.16
CA SER A 200 -20.27 11.77 -5.76
C SER A 200 -20.06 13.24 -5.46
N ASN A 201 -19.26 13.59 -4.45
CA ASN A 201 -18.88 14.98 -4.13
C ASN A 201 -17.77 15.51 -5.07
N TYR A 202 -17.27 14.68 -5.98
CA TYR A 202 -16.17 14.99 -6.90
C TYR A 202 -16.66 14.92 -8.34
N GLY A 203 -16.35 15.95 -9.15
CA GLY A 203 -16.63 15.96 -10.58
C GLY A 203 -15.63 15.06 -11.33
N SER A 204 -16.04 14.56 -12.51
CA SER A 204 -15.14 13.84 -13.41
C SER A 204 -14.13 14.78 -14.03
N MET A 205 -12.85 14.38 -14.07
CA MET A 205 -11.78 15.16 -14.69
C MET A 205 -11.97 15.32 -16.22
N LEU A 206 -12.71 14.40 -16.85
CA LEU A 206 -12.98 14.40 -18.31
C LEU A 206 -14.08 15.39 -18.73
N GLY A 207 -14.77 16.05 -17.81
CA GLY A 207 -15.96 16.84 -18.10
C GLY A 207 -15.89 18.34 -17.81
N GLY A 208 -14.71 18.98 -17.57
CA GLY A 208 -14.87 20.39 -17.28
C GLY A 208 -13.71 21.27 -16.82
N VAL A 209 -12.49 20.84 -16.92
CA VAL A 209 -11.35 21.73 -16.56
C VAL A 209 -10.84 22.52 -17.76
N PHE A 210 -11.21 22.15 -19.01
CA PHE A 210 -10.79 22.82 -20.23
C PHE A 210 -11.96 23.33 -21.11
N GLY A 211 -13.12 23.54 -20.53
CA GLY A 211 -14.28 24.06 -21.23
C GLY A 211 -14.47 25.56 -20.98
N SER A 212 -13.97 26.39 -21.91
CA SER A 212 -14.22 27.83 -22.19
C SER A 212 -14.02 28.81 -21.07
#